data_5789c3052939ea649c27aa28384e9501
#
_entry.id   5789c3052939ea649c27aa28384e9501
#
_cell.length_a   1.000
_cell.length_b   1.000
_cell.length_c   1.000
_cell.angle_alpha   90.00
_cell.angle_beta   90.00
_cell.angle_gamma   90.00
#
_symmetry.space_group_name_H-M   'P 1'
#
loop_
_entity.id
_entity.type
_entity.pdbx_description
1 polymer ?
#
loop_
_entity_poly.entity_id
_entity_poly.type
_entity_poly.pdbx_seq_one_letter_code
_entity_poly.pdbx_strand_id
1 'polypeptide(L)'
;MTSRLLTALLATLLATPVLADDLAQYQADARATAQSLLKQLGGELQKEMKANGPAAAIKVCKERAPAIASDLSRRNGEKVARVSLKVRNPLIGTPDAWEQKVLADFDQKAAAGAKPETLEVAEIVTEPQGKYFRYMKAVPVGAVCLACHGATDKIASEVKDQIAADYPHDKATGYSEGQVRGAVTIKRPL
;
A
#
# COMPACT_ATOMS: atom_id res chain seq x y z
N MET A 1 35.48 65.67 5.50
CA MET A 1 34.23 65.02 5.03
C MET A 1 34.61 63.64 4.54
N THR A 2 34.41 62.62 5.36
CA THR A 2 34.81 61.24 5.08
C THR A 2 33.54 60.43 4.83
N SER A 3 33.33 60.05 3.55
CA SER A 3 32.22 59.21 3.10
C SER A 3 32.51 57.74 3.45
N ARG A 4 31.66 57.14 4.30
CA ARG A 4 31.69 55.69 4.62
C ARG A 4 30.76 54.95 3.64
N LEU A 5 31.35 54.19 2.71
CA LEU A 5 30.63 53.23 1.87
C LEU A 5 30.22 52.03 2.75
N LEU A 6 28.91 51.85 2.95
CA LEU A 6 28.33 50.62 3.50
C LEU A 6 28.22 49.61 2.35
N THR A 7 29.04 48.56 2.41
CA THR A 7 28.89 47.37 1.55
C THR A 7 27.85 46.44 2.17
N ALA A 8 26.66 46.38 1.59
CA ALA A 8 25.64 45.39 1.97
C ALA A 8 26.01 44.03 1.38
N LEU A 9 26.35 43.09 2.24
CA LEU A 9 26.56 41.68 1.87
C LEU A 9 25.19 41.00 1.70
N LEU A 10 24.84 40.74 0.44
CA LEU A 10 23.63 39.96 0.09
C LEU A 10 23.96 38.47 0.29
N ALA A 11 23.55 37.89 1.41
CA ALA A 11 23.64 36.45 1.66
C ALA A 11 22.51 35.75 0.87
N THR A 12 22.84 35.22 -0.30
CA THR A 12 21.95 34.31 -1.02
C THR A 12 21.88 32.98 -0.28
N LEU A 13 20.74 32.71 0.36
CA LEU A 13 20.43 31.37 0.85
C LEU A 13 20.24 30.45 -0.36
N LEU A 14 21.25 29.63 -0.65
CA LEU A 14 21.14 28.48 -1.53
C LEU A 14 20.28 27.43 -0.81
N ALA A 15 18.98 27.40 -1.10
CA ALA A 15 18.11 26.28 -0.70
C ALA A 15 18.63 25.03 -1.40
N THR A 16 19.10 24.08 -0.62
CA THR A 16 19.80 22.88 -1.10
C THR A 16 18.85 21.93 -1.86
N PRO A 17 19.24 21.42 -3.03
CA PRO A 17 18.48 20.41 -3.80
C PRO A 17 18.40 19.02 -3.11
N VAL A 18 19.08 18.84 -1.99
CA VAL A 18 19.20 17.57 -1.24
C VAL A 18 17.84 16.93 -0.88
N LEU A 19 16.82 17.72 -0.55
CA LEU A 19 15.52 17.17 -0.12
C LEU A 19 14.70 16.53 -1.28
N ALA A 20 14.88 17.00 -2.51
CA ALA A 20 14.16 16.46 -3.66
C ALA A 20 14.77 15.14 -4.13
N ASP A 21 16.09 15.02 -4.13
CA ASP A 21 16.81 13.80 -4.48
C ASP A 21 16.56 12.69 -3.46
N ASP A 22 16.50 13.03 -2.16
CA ASP A 22 16.16 12.08 -1.09
C ASP A 22 14.74 11.54 -1.24
N LEU A 23 13.75 12.40 -1.56
CA LEU A 23 12.38 11.97 -1.76
C LEU A 23 12.24 11.02 -2.97
N ALA A 24 12.92 11.32 -4.08
CA ALA A 24 12.93 10.48 -5.27
C ALA A 24 13.55 9.10 -4.98
N GLN A 25 14.64 9.07 -4.20
CA GLN A 25 15.27 7.82 -3.79
C GLN A 25 14.35 7.01 -2.86
N TYR A 26 13.75 7.63 -1.84
CA TYR A 26 12.80 6.96 -0.95
C TYR A 26 11.61 6.39 -1.71
N GLN A 27 11.10 7.12 -2.71
CA GLN A 27 10.00 6.63 -3.55
C GLN A 27 10.42 5.43 -4.40
N ALA A 28 11.62 5.45 -4.95
CA ALA A 28 12.16 4.33 -5.74
C ALA A 28 12.32 3.06 -4.87
N ASP A 29 12.89 3.20 -3.68
CA ASP A 29 13.08 2.12 -2.71
C ASP A 29 11.73 1.54 -2.25
N ALA A 30 10.77 2.41 -1.90
CA ALA A 30 9.43 2.01 -1.49
C ALA A 30 8.66 1.31 -2.61
N ARG A 31 8.78 1.80 -3.84
CA ARG A 31 8.20 1.14 -5.03
C ARG A 31 8.77 -0.27 -5.21
N ALA A 32 10.09 -0.44 -5.09
CA ALA A 32 10.75 -1.74 -5.16
C ALA A 32 10.27 -2.68 -4.04
N THR A 33 10.15 -2.18 -2.81
CA THR A 33 9.62 -2.93 -1.66
C THR A 33 8.17 -3.36 -1.89
N ALA A 34 7.30 -2.47 -2.35
CA ALA A 34 5.90 -2.78 -2.65
C ALA A 34 5.78 -3.83 -3.76
N GLN A 35 6.56 -3.70 -4.83
CA GLN A 35 6.61 -4.68 -5.91
C GLN A 35 7.12 -6.05 -5.43
N SER A 36 8.13 -6.07 -4.55
CA SER A 36 8.65 -7.29 -3.96
C SER A 36 7.57 -8.03 -3.15
N LEU A 37 6.82 -7.30 -2.31
CA LEU A 37 5.70 -7.88 -1.55
C LEU A 37 4.65 -8.47 -2.49
N LEU A 38 4.21 -7.71 -3.49
CA LEU A 38 3.16 -8.14 -4.42
C LEU A 38 3.60 -9.35 -5.26
N LYS A 39 4.85 -9.37 -5.70
CA LYS A 39 5.41 -10.49 -6.47
C LYS A 39 5.50 -11.77 -5.64
N GLN A 40 6.03 -11.69 -4.42
CA GLN A 40 6.16 -12.84 -3.52
C GLN A 40 4.79 -13.40 -3.17
N LEU A 41 3.88 -12.52 -2.69
CA LEU A 41 2.53 -12.93 -2.30
C LEU A 41 1.74 -13.48 -3.48
N GLY A 42 1.80 -12.82 -4.64
CA GLY A 42 1.12 -13.25 -5.86
C GLY A 42 1.60 -14.61 -6.34
N GLY A 43 2.90 -14.86 -6.26
CA GLY A 43 3.49 -16.15 -6.62
C GLY A 43 3.03 -17.30 -5.70
N GLU A 44 3.05 -17.08 -4.37
CA GLU A 44 2.56 -18.06 -3.41
C GLU A 44 1.05 -18.30 -3.57
N LEU A 45 0.27 -17.23 -3.77
CA LEU A 45 -1.17 -17.32 -3.98
C LEU A 45 -1.51 -18.13 -5.25
N GLN A 46 -0.88 -17.82 -6.38
CA GLN A 46 -1.11 -18.54 -7.64
C GLN A 46 -0.72 -20.02 -7.54
N LYS A 47 0.40 -20.30 -6.87
CA LYS A 47 0.83 -21.68 -6.63
C LYS A 47 -0.22 -22.47 -5.83
N GLU A 48 -0.71 -21.89 -4.73
CA GLU A 48 -1.71 -22.55 -3.88
C GLU A 48 -3.06 -22.68 -4.57
N MET A 49 -3.53 -21.64 -5.25
CA MET A 49 -4.75 -21.67 -6.07
C MET A 49 -4.74 -22.80 -7.08
N LYS A 50 -3.59 -23.01 -7.76
CA LYS A 50 -3.44 -24.07 -8.77
C LYS A 50 -3.37 -25.47 -8.16
N ALA A 51 -2.73 -25.60 -6.99
CA ALA A 51 -2.52 -26.90 -6.35
C ALA A 51 -3.75 -27.39 -5.58
N ASN A 52 -4.39 -26.50 -4.80
CA ASN A 52 -5.35 -26.86 -3.77
C ASN A 52 -6.66 -26.05 -3.86
N GLY A 53 -6.78 -25.15 -4.83
CA GLY A 53 -7.99 -24.36 -5.07
C GLY A 53 -8.11 -23.10 -4.18
N PRO A 54 -9.18 -22.30 -4.39
CA PRO A 54 -9.32 -20.99 -3.77
C PRO A 54 -9.57 -21.03 -2.26
N ALA A 55 -10.26 -22.03 -1.73
CA ALA A 55 -10.51 -22.15 -0.30
C ALA A 55 -9.19 -22.33 0.47
N ALA A 56 -8.31 -23.25 0.03
CA ALA A 56 -6.99 -23.47 0.62
C ALA A 56 -6.08 -22.23 0.49
N ALA A 57 -6.19 -21.48 -0.62
CA ALA A 57 -5.39 -20.29 -0.86
C ALA A 57 -5.68 -19.13 0.12
N ILE A 58 -6.80 -19.16 0.87
CA ILE A 58 -7.11 -18.18 1.93
C ILE A 58 -6.01 -18.21 3.00
N LYS A 59 -5.45 -19.38 3.31
CA LYS A 59 -4.35 -19.55 4.25
C LYS A 59 -3.09 -18.75 3.86
N VAL A 60 -2.80 -18.63 2.56
CA VAL A 60 -1.69 -17.78 2.07
C VAL A 60 -1.92 -16.31 2.46
N CYS A 61 -3.14 -15.82 2.31
CA CYS A 61 -3.48 -14.45 2.71
C CYS A 61 -3.43 -14.25 4.23
N LYS A 62 -3.77 -15.29 5.02
CA LYS A 62 -3.81 -15.25 6.48
C LYS A 62 -2.40 -15.31 7.11
N GLU A 63 -1.56 -16.18 6.61
CA GLU A 63 -0.27 -16.52 7.23
C GLU A 63 0.93 -15.92 6.45
N ARG A 64 0.97 -16.14 5.14
CA ARG A 64 2.14 -15.77 4.33
C ARG A 64 2.21 -14.27 4.06
N ALA A 65 1.09 -13.63 3.80
CA ALA A 65 1.09 -12.20 3.50
C ALA A 65 1.61 -11.33 4.67
N PRO A 66 1.20 -11.54 5.94
CA PRO A 66 1.81 -10.84 7.07
C PRO A 66 3.29 -11.19 7.28
N ALA A 67 3.68 -12.46 7.06
CA ALA A 67 5.06 -12.89 7.20
C ALA A 67 5.98 -12.20 6.18
N ILE A 68 5.59 -12.13 4.92
CA ILE A 68 6.33 -11.42 3.86
C ILE A 68 6.45 -9.93 4.21
N ALA A 69 5.35 -9.28 4.61
CA ALA A 69 5.35 -7.87 4.98
C ALA A 69 6.28 -7.60 6.19
N SER A 70 6.23 -8.43 7.22
CA SER A 70 7.08 -8.34 8.40
C SER A 70 8.57 -8.53 8.07
N ASP A 71 8.89 -9.47 7.18
CA ASP A 71 10.26 -9.70 6.73
C ASP A 71 10.82 -8.49 5.96
N LEU A 72 10.06 -7.93 5.03
CA LEU A 72 10.43 -6.71 4.32
C LEU A 72 10.59 -5.52 5.28
N SER A 73 9.68 -5.39 6.26
CA SER A 73 9.77 -4.34 7.28
C SER A 73 11.08 -4.40 8.06
N ARG A 74 11.47 -5.59 8.51
CA ARG A 74 12.72 -5.78 9.27
C ARG A 74 13.96 -5.51 8.43
N ARG A 75 13.96 -5.94 7.16
CA ARG A 75 15.12 -5.75 6.27
C ARG A 75 15.35 -4.28 5.93
N ASN A 76 14.27 -3.53 5.76
CA ASN A 76 14.33 -2.16 5.25
C ASN A 76 14.28 -1.10 6.37
N GLY A 77 14.00 -1.50 7.62
CA GLY A 77 13.86 -0.56 8.72
C GLY A 77 12.63 0.35 8.61
N GLU A 78 11.55 -0.15 7.95
CA GLU A 78 10.32 0.60 7.70
C GLU A 78 9.08 -0.26 7.93
N LYS A 79 7.93 0.35 8.22
CA LYS A 79 6.67 -0.40 8.30
C LYS A 79 6.17 -0.69 6.89
N VAL A 80 6.01 -1.96 6.56
CA VAL A 80 5.37 -2.44 5.32
C VAL A 80 4.08 -3.15 5.68
N ALA A 81 2.96 -2.76 5.09
CA ALA A 81 1.66 -3.37 5.35
C ALA A 81 0.75 -3.31 4.12
N ARG A 82 -0.43 -3.93 4.21
CA ARG A 82 -1.51 -3.79 3.25
C ARG A 82 -2.74 -3.27 3.95
N VAL A 83 -3.38 -2.25 3.38
CA VAL A 83 -4.57 -1.59 3.92
C VAL A 83 -5.67 -1.52 2.87
N SER A 84 -6.92 -1.40 3.31
CA SER A 84 -8.07 -1.30 2.41
C SER A 84 -9.25 -0.62 3.10
N LEU A 85 -10.12 0.05 2.34
CA LEU A 85 -11.39 0.57 2.85
C LEU A 85 -12.39 -0.56 3.16
N LYS A 86 -12.38 -1.64 2.36
CA LYS A 86 -13.11 -2.88 2.66
C LYS A 86 -12.14 -3.91 3.25
N VAL A 87 -12.04 -3.93 4.56
CA VAL A 87 -11.01 -4.69 5.29
C VAL A 87 -11.40 -6.15 5.43
N ARG A 88 -10.49 -7.09 5.14
CA ARG A 88 -10.67 -8.52 5.46
C ARG A 88 -10.24 -8.85 6.88
N ASN A 89 -9.06 -8.40 7.28
CA ASN A 89 -8.55 -8.56 8.64
C ASN A 89 -8.41 -7.17 9.29
N PRO A 90 -9.34 -6.77 10.18
CA PRO A 90 -9.33 -5.44 10.79
C PRO A 90 -8.10 -5.17 11.67
N LEU A 91 -7.48 -6.21 12.24
CA LEU A 91 -6.33 -6.05 13.13
C LEU A 91 -5.08 -5.52 12.42
N ILE A 92 -4.92 -5.83 11.12
CA ILE A 92 -3.71 -5.50 10.37
C ILE A 92 -3.97 -4.75 9.06
N GLY A 93 -5.24 -4.60 8.66
CA GLY A 93 -5.61 -4.03 7.38
C GLY A 93 -6.42 -2.74 7.46
N THR A 94 -6.73 -2.25 8.67
CA THR A 94 -7.45 -0.98 8.87
C THR A 94 -6.52 0.20 8.56
N PRO A 95 -6.90 1.08 7.61
CA PRO A 95 -6.10 2.23 7.23
C PRO A 95 -6.17 3.33 8.29
N ASP A 96 -5.07 4.05 8.50
CA ASP A 96 -5.06 5.30 9.26
C ASP A 96 -5.70 6.45 8.47
N ALA A 97 -5.83 7.64 9.07
CA ALA A 97 -6.52 8.77 8.46
C ALA A 97 -5.86 9.26 7.14
N TRP A 98 -4.54 9.18 7.04
CA TRP A 98 -3.81 9.50 5.81
C TRP A 98 -4.05 8.43 4.74
N GLU A 99 -3.93 7.17 5.10
CA GLU A 99 -4.16 6.03 4.22
C GLU A 99 -5.59 5.98 3.67
N GLN A 100 -6.59 6.35 4.51
CA GLN A 100 -8.00 6.44 4.08
C GLN A 100 -8.19 7.47 2.98
N LYS A 101 -7.56 8.65 3.11
CA LYS A 101 -7.64 9.71 2.08
C LYS A 101 -7.00 9.24 0.77
N VAL A 102 -5.82 8.61 0.83
CA VAL A 102 -5.15 8.09 -0.36
C VAL A 102 -5.95 6.97 -1.02
N LEU A 103 -6.53 6.05 -0.25
CA LEU A 103 -7.38 4.99 -0.79
C LEU A 103 -8.64 5.54 -1.47
N ALA A 104 -9.28 6.54 -0.88
CA ALA A 104 -10.44 7.20 -1.48
C ALA A 104 -10.08 7.91 -2.80
N ASP A 105 -8.91 8.57 -2.86
CA ASP A 105 -8.39 9.18 -4.09
C ASP A 105 -8.10 8.12 -5.17
N PHE A 106 -7.51 6.99 -4.79
CA PHE A 106 -7.27 5.89 -5.71
C PHE A 106 -8.57 5.32 -6.28
N ASP A 107 -9.60 5.12 -5.44
CA ASP A 107 -10.92 4.67 -5.89
C ASP A 107 -11.56 5.67 -6.86
N GLN A 108 -11.49 6.98 -6.59
CA GLN A 108 -12.00 8.03 -7.48
C GLN A 108 -11.26 8.04 -8.83
N LYS A 109 -9.93 7.96 -8.81
CA LYS A 109 -9.11 7.92 -10.03
C LYS A 109 -9.39 6.68 -10.86
N ALA A 110 -9.53 5.51 -10.23
CA ALA A 110 -9.87 4.27 -10.91
C ALA A 110 -11.28 4.33 -11.51
N ALA A 111 -12.27 4.90 -10.80
CA ALA A 111 -13.62 5.12 -11.31
C ALA A 111 -13.63 6.09 -12.50
N ALA A 112 -12.70 7.04 -12.56
CA ALA A 112 -12.50 7.95 -13.68
C ALA A 112 -11.66 7.34 -14.84
N GLY A 113 -11.32 6.05 -14.77
CA GLY A 113 -10.63 5.31 -15.84
C GLY A 113 -9.11 5.21 -15.70
N ALA A 114 -8.52 5.70 -14.61
CA ALA A 114 -7.10 5.46 -14.36
C ALA A 114 -6.85 3.98 -14.04
N LYS A 115 -5.75 3.44 -14.55
CA LYS A 115 -5.35 2.06 -14.28
C LYS A 115 -4.80 1.93 -12.86
N PRO A 116 -5.41 1.13 -11.96
CA PRO A 116 -4.98 1.05 -10.56
C PRO A 116 -3.51 0.67 -10.39
N GLU A 117 -2.95 -0.17 -11.26
CA GLU A 117 -1.54 -0.56 -11.22
C GLU A 117 -0.57 0.60 -11.40
N THR A 118 -1.03 1.74 -11.93
CA THR A 118 -0.21 2.95 -12.08
C THR A 118 -0.33 3.91 -10.89
N LEU A 119 -1.33 3.73 -10.02
CA LEU A 119 -1.62 4.64 -8.92
C LEU A 119 -0.64 4.43 -7.77
N GLU A 120 0.06 5.49 -7.40
CA GLU A 120 0.93 5.55 -6.23
C GLU A 120 1.02 6.98 -5.69
N VAL A 121 1.32 7.12 -4.42
CA VAL A 121 1.56 8.39 -3.72
C VAL A 121 2.80 8.25 -2.87
N ALA A 122 3.65 9.28 -2.88
CA ALA A 122 4.83 9.40 -2.04
C ALA A 122 4.95 10.82 -1.51
N GLU A 123 5.03 10.98 -0.20
CA GLU A 123 5.20 12.30 0.44
C GLU A 123 5.86 12.21 1.81
N ILE A 124 6.39 13.33 2.29
CA ILE A 124 6.87 13.48 3.66
C ILE A 124 5.74 14.10 4.48
N VAL A 125 5.33 13.39 5.53
CA VAL A 125 4.25 13.80 6.43
C VAL A 125 4.80 14.08 7.82
N THR A 126 4.40 15.19 8.41
CA THR A 126 4.68 15.50 9.83
C THR A 126 3.51 14.98 10.66
N GLU A 127 3.79 14.06 11.55
CA GLU A 127 2.86 13.49 12.53
C GLU A 127 3.30 13.91 13.95
N PRO A 128 2.45 13.73 14.98
CA PRO A 128 2.83 14.09 16.36
C PRO A 128 4.10 13.40 16.87
N GLN A 129 4.42 12.21 16.33
CA GLN A 129 5.59 11.40 16.72
C GLN A 129 6.85 11.73 15.91
N GLY A 130 6.79 12.57 14.87
CA GLY A 130 7.92 12.94 14.04
C GLY A 130 7.59 13.07 12.56
N LYS A 131 8.64 13.18 11.76
CA LYS A 131 8.54 13.21 10.30
C LYS A 131 8.66 11.80 9.75
N TYR A 132 7.82 11.49 8.76
CA TYR A 132 7.80 10.20 8.09
C TYR A 132 7.73 10.38 6.58
N PHE A 133 8.50 9.60 5.88
CA PHE A 133 8.20 9.30 4.48
C PHE A 133 7.05 8.30 4.45
N ARG A 134 5.99 8.63 3.69
CA ARG A 134 4.81 7.80 3.48
C ARG A 134 4.68 7.46 2.01
N TYR A 135 4.42 6.19 1.72
CA TYR A 135 4.20 5.72 0.36
C TYR A 135 3.03 4.76 0.31
N MET A 136 2.20 4.88 -0.72
CA MET A 136 1.17 3.89 -1.02
C MET A 136 1.18 3.55 -2.51
N LYS A 137 0.99 2.25 -2.79
CA LYS A 137 0.78 1.73 -4.13
C LYS A 137 -0.52 0.96 -4.18
N ALA A 138 -1.41 1.34 -5.09
CA ALA A 138 -2.68 0.66 -5.28
C ALA A 138 -2.47 -0.80 -5.73
N VAL A 139 -3.35 -1.66 -5.25
CA VAL A 139 -3.43 -3.08 -5.63
C VAL A 139 -4.70 -3.27 -6.43
N PRO A 140 -4.60 -3.60 -7.74
CA PRO A 140 -5.77 -3.84 -8.58
C PRO A 140 -6.49 -5.14 -8.21
N VAL A 141 -7.78 -5.20 -8.49
CA VAL A 141 -8.54 -6.44 -8.55
C VAL A 141 -8.37 -7.04 -9.93
N GLY A 142 -7.69 -8.18 -10.03
CA GLY A 142 -7.62 -8.97 -11.26
C GLY A 142 -8.62 -10.15 -11.23
N ALA A 143 -8.77 -10.84 -12.33
CA ALA A 143 -9.73 -11.96 -12.47
C ALA A 143 -9.57 -13.02 -11.37
N VAL A 144 -8.34 -13.39 -11.02
CA VAL A 144 -8.05 -14.36 -9.95
C VAL A 144 -8.54 -13.91 -8.58
N CYS A 145 -8.61 -12.60 -8.34
CA CYS A 145 -9.02 -12.03 -7.06
C CYS A 145 -10.51 -12.23 -6.80
N LEU A 146 -11.31 -12.34 -7.85
CA LEU A 146 -12.77 -12.44 -7.77
C LEU A 146 -13.24 -13.75 -7.13
N ALA A 147 -12.43 -14.81 -7.15
CA ALA A 147 -12.72 -16.06 -6.45
C ALA A 147 -12.97 -15.89 -4.94
N CYS A 148 -12.36 -14.85 -4.33
CA CYS A 148 -12.46 -14.55 -2.89
C CYS A 148 -12.94 -13.13 -2.57
N HIS A 149 -12.96 -12.24 -3.56
CA HIS A 149 -13.29 -10.82 -3.40
C HIS A 149 -14.42 -10.34 -4.31
N GLY A 150 -14.90 -11.19 -5.22
CA GLY A 150 -15.99 -10.87 -6.14
C GLY A 150 -17.34 -10.69 -5.47
N ALA A 151 -18.40 -10.62 -6.28
CA ALA A 151 -19.78 -10.57 -5.79
C ALA A 151 -20.08 -11.80 -4.92
N THR A 152 -20.72 -11.59 -3.77
CA THR A 152 -20.91 -12.63 -2.75
C THR A 152 -21.68 -13.85 -3.26
N ASP A 153 -22.61 -13.63 -4.20
CA ASP A 153 -23.38 -14.71 -4.85
C ASP A 153 -22.54 -15.52 -5.87
N LYS A 154 -21.39 -15.00 -6.29
CA LYS A 154 -20.45 -15.65 -7.24
C LYS A 154 -19.29 -16.35 -6.54
N ILE A 155 -19.07 -16.13 -5.27
CA ILE A 155 -18.04 -16.81 -4.49
C ILE A 155 -18.56 -18.21 -4.11
N ALA A 156 -17.77 -19.25 -4.38
CA ALA A 156 -18.10 -20.64 -4.06
C ALA A 156 -18.37 -20.81 -2.55
N SER A 157 -19.25 -21.75 -2.18
CA SER A 157 -19.65 -21.94 -0.77
C SER A 157 -18.49 -22.28 0.12
N GLU A 158 -17.61 -23.19 -0.30
CA GLU A 158 -16.44 -23.60 0.47
C GLU A 158 -15.46 -22.42 0.73
N VAL A 159 -15.38 -21.47 -0.21
CA VAL A 159 -14.56 -20.26 -0.03
C VAL A 159 -15.22 -19.33 0.99
N LYS A 160 -16.54 -19.14 0.93
CA LYS A 160 -17.29 -18.33 1.91
C LYS A 160 -17.17 -18.91 3.31
N ASP A 161 -17.31 -20.21 3.46
CA ASP A 161 -17.21 -20.91 4.74
C ASP A 161 -15.81 -20.76 5.34
N GLN A 162 -14.77 -20.90 4.52
CA GLN A 162 -13.39 -20.69 4.95
C GLN A 162 -13.10 -19.22 5.30
N ILE A 163 -13.64 -18.26 4.52
CA ILE A 163 -13.53 -16.83 4.86
C ILE A 163 -14.22 -16.54 6.20
N ALA A 164 -15.43 -17.05 6.41
CA ALA A 164 -16.17 -16.84 7.65
C ALA A 164 -15.44 -17.40 8.87
N ALA A 165 -14.82 -18.58 8.73
CA ALA A 165 -14.02 -19.21 9.78
C ALA A 165 -12.73 -18.43 10.11
N ASP A 166 -12.03 -17.93 9.10
CA ASP A 166 -10.75 -17.25 9.27
C ASP A 166 -10.87 -15.73 9.51
N TYR A 167 -11.95 -15.12 9.04
CA TYR A 167 -12.17 -13.66 9.04
C TYR A 167 -13.64 -13.32 9.36
N PRO A 168 -14.09 -13.51 10.59
CA PRO A 168 -15.51 -13.32 10.98
C PRO A 168 -16.01 -11.88 10.78
N HIS A 169 -15.10 -10.92 10.58
CA HIS A 169 -15.41 -9.51 10.33
C HIS A 169 -15.06 -9.07 8.91
N ASP A 170 -14.97 -10.02 7.96
CA ASP A 170 -14.64 -9.71 6.56
C ASP A 170 -15.64 -8.75 5.91
N LYS A 171 -15.12 -7.72 5.26
CA LYS A 171 -15.89 -6.77 4.42
C LYS A 171 -15.34 -6.70 2.99
N ALA A 172 -14.38 -7.55 2.64
CA ALA A 172 -13.61 -7.46 1.41
C ALA A 172 -14.23 -8.25 0.25
N THR A 173 -15.53 -8.13 0.04
CA THR A 173 -16.28 -8.74 -1.08
C THR A 173 -16.99 -7.67 -1.91
N GLY A 174 -17.64 -8.08 -3.01
CA GLY A 174 -18.37 -7.18 -3.91
C GLY A 174 -17.46 -6.32 -4.77
N TYR A 175 -16.30 -6.81 -5.14
CA TYR A 175 -15.41 -6.18 -6.09
C TYR A 175 -15.64 -6.67 -7.52
N SER A 176 -15.33 -5.79 -8.47
CA SER A 176 -15.20 -6.10 -9.89
C SER A 176 -13.75 -5.96 -10.35
N GLU A 177 -13.40 -6.61 -11.46
CA GLU A 177 -12.09 -6.48 -12.06
C GLU A 177 -11.78 -5.02 -12.42
N GLY A 178 -10.53 -4.59 -12.23
CA GLY A 178 -10.09 -3.21 -12.46
C GLY A 178 -10.35 -2.24 -11.32
N GLN A 179 -11.06 -2.64 -10.26
CA GLN A 179 -11.21 -1.82 -9.06
C GLN A 179 -9.96 -1.88 -8.18
N VAL A 180 -9.83 -0.93 -7.25
CA VAL A 180 -8.75 -0.91 -6.25
C VAL A 180 -9.16 -1.82 -5.08
N ARG A 181 -8.41 -2.93 -4.88
CA ARG A 181 -8.61 -3.82 -3.74
C ARG A 181 -8.16 -3.19 -2.41
N GLY A 182 -7.23 -2.29 -2.49
CA GLY A 182 -6.54 -1.64 -1.39
C GLY A 182 -5.17 -1.16 -1.83
N ALA A 183 -4.23 -1.02 -0.90
CA ALA A 183 -2.88 -0.61 -1.23
C ALA A 183 -1.82 -1.33 -0.37
N VAL A 184 -0.61 -1.45 -0.90
CA VAL A 184 0.59 -1.60 -0.09
C VAL A 184 0.93 -0.24 0.48
N THR A 185 1.15 -0.17 1.79
CA THR A 185 1.55 1.05 2.49
C THR A 185 2.92 0.88 3.11
N ILE A 186 3.74 1.92 3.02
CA ILE A 186 5.09 1.99 3.59
C ILE A 186 5.20 3.27 4.42
N LYS A 187 5.73 3.14 5.64
CA LYS A 187 6.00 4.26 6.54
C LYS A 187 7.41 4.13 7.10
N ARG A 188 8.26 5.11 6.79
CA ARG A 188 9.67 5.18 7.18
C ARG A 188 9.88 6.42 8.04
N PRO A 189 10.43 6.30 9.28
CA PRO A 189 10.84 7.45 10.06
C PRO A 189 12.03 8.17 9.40
N LEU A 190 12.04 9.52 9.51
CA LEU A 190 13.09 10.39 8.97
C LEU A 190 13.87 11.10 10.09
#